data_680a514b62cdb50acf35541191433003
#
_entry.id   680a514b62cdb50acf35541191433003
#
_cell.length_a   1.000
_cell.length_b   1.000
_cell.length_c   1.000
_cell.angle_alpha   90.00
_cell.angle_beta   90.00
_cell.angle_gamma   90.00
#
_symmetry.space_group_name_H-M   'P 1'
#
loop_
_entity.id
_entity.type
_entity.pdbx_description
1 polymer ?
#
loop_
_entity_poly.entity_id
_entity_poly.type
_entity_poly.pdbx_seq_one_letter_code
_entity_poly.pdbx_strand_id
1 'polypeptide(L)'
;MKMTMQRVPEPELMDAPDQVQAYSEADFAESNRLFVDQLLHMPSVLQFQTRPVRLVDLGCGPGDICLRLAWQRPDWTIQGVDAGANMLKSAEAAARLQSMNNRVEFKFAHLPDPSLPQQHYQIVLSNSLLHHLPDPSVLWNSIKQLGATGASVQVMDLERPASEDQADQLVQRYAEHAPDVLKQDFFNSLKAAWTLDEVQAQVRAAGLTLEVQRISDRHWIAQGQLDH
;
A
#
# COMPACT_ATOMS: atom_id res chain seq x y z
N MET A 1 -5.57 4.67 31.27
CA MET A 1 -4.94 4.63 29.93
C MET A 1 -4.63 3.17 29.63
N LYS A 2 -5.20 2.59 28.57
CA LYS A 2 -4.71 1.30 28.06
C LYS A 2 -3.31 1.56 27.52
N MET A 3 -2.30 0.87 28.03
CA MET A 3 -0.95 0.93 27.49
C MET A 3 -1.04 0.30 26.08
N THR A 4 -0.87 1.09 25.05
CA THR A 4 -0.69 0.61 23.67
C THR A 4 0.74 0.09 23.54
N MET A 5 0.92 -0.98 22.80
CA MET A 5 2.24 -1.51 22.48
C MET A 5 3.10 -0.41 21.85
N GLN A 6 4.35 -0.26 22.29
CA GLN A 6 5.26 0.71 21.72
C GLN A 6 5.60 0.31 20.26
N ARG A 7 5.64 1.28 19.36
CA ARG A 7 6.06 1.06 17.97
C ARG A 7 7.55 0.66 17.93
N VAL A 8 7.83 -0.41 17.22
CA VAL A 8 9.19 -0.86 16.92
C VAL A 8 9.37 -0.83 15.41
N PRO A 9 10.09 0.16 14.85
CA PRO A 9 10.35 0.22 13.42
C PRO A 9 11.09 -1.02 12.94
N GLU A 10 10.76 -1.47 11.75
CA GLU A 10 11.49 -2.54 11.06
C GLU A 10 12.37 -1.95 9.94
N PRO A 11 13.28 -2.76 9.33
CA PRO A 11 14.04 -2.31 8.18
C PRO A 11 13.12 -1.80 7.07
N GLU A 12 13.49 -0.66 6.45
CA GLU A 12 12.69 0.01 5.43
C GLU A 12 12.46 -0.85 4.18
N LEU A 13 13.39 -1.74 3.87
CA LEU A 13 13.38 -2.48 2.61
C LEU A 13 13.30 -3.99 2.83
N MET A 14 12.24 -4.61 2.31
CA MET A 14 12.08 -6.05 2.17
C MET A 14 12.47 -6.47 0.74
N ASP A 15 13.77 -6.69 0.48
CA ASP A 15 14.26 -7.04 -0.88
C ASP A 15 15.23 -8.22 -0.91
N ALA A 16 15.37 -8.97 0.19
CA ALA A 16 16.15 -10.20 0.19
C ALA A 16 15.45 -11.26 -0.70
N PRO A 17 16.19 -12.02 -1.53
CA PRO A 17 15.59 -12.95 -2.50
C PRO A 17 14.63 -13.97 -1.88
N ASP A 18 14.92 -14.49 -0.70
CA ASP A 18 14.11 -15.43 0.05
C ASP A 18 12.82 -14.78 0.60
N GLN A 19 12.90 -13.54 1.08
CA GLN A 19 11.73 -12.75 1.50
C GLN A 19 10.83 -12.45 0.30
N VAL A 20 11.40 -11.97 -0.81
CA VAL A 20 10.64 -11.66 -2.04
C VAL A 20 9.95 -12.91 -2.57
N GLN A 21 10.64 -14.06 -2.60
CA GLN A 21 10.03 -15.30 -3.03
C GLN A 21 8.86 -15.69 -2.10
N ALA A 22 9.10 -15.73 -0.79
CA ALA A 22 8.08 -16.09 0.19
C ALA A 22 6.87 -15.13 0.13
N TYR A 23 7.12 -13.81 0.00
CA TYR A 23 6.06 -12.81 -0.11
C TYR A 23 5.26 -12.96 -1.41
N SER A 24 5.93 -13.23 -2.54
CA SER A 24 5.26 -13.40 -3.85
C SER A 24 4.41 -14.68 -3.92
N GLU A 25 4.76 -15.70 -3.13
CA GLU A 25 4.04 -16.97 -3.04
C GLU A 25 2.93 -16.96 -1.96
N ALA A 26 2.94 -15.96 -1.08
CA ALA A 26 1.97 -15.83 0.00
C ALA A 26 0.57 -15.49 -0.51
N ASP A 27 -0.45 -16.02 0.16
CA ASP A 27 -1.85 -15.72 -0.17
C ASP A 27 -2.33 -14.43 0.50
N PHE A 28 -2.19 -13.32 -0.19
CA PHE A 28 -2.76 -12.03 0.17
C PHE A 28 -4.08 -11.73 -0.55
N ALA A 29 -4.71 -12.74 -1.18
CA ALA A 29 -5.87 -12.53 -2.05
C ALA A 29 -7.04 -11.84 -1.35
N GLU A 30 -7.29 -12.14 -0.08
CA GLU A 30 -8.38 -11.52 0.69
C GLU A 30 -8.12 -10.04 0.95
N SER A 31 -6.95 -9.69 1.50
CA SER A 31 -6.60 -8.28 1.80
C SER A 31 -6.47 -7.44 0.53
N ASN A 32 -5.85 -7.99 -0.52
CA ASN A 32 -5.70 -7.30 -1.80
C ASN A 32 -7.04 -7.12 -2.51
N ARG A 33 -7.95 -8.10 -2.43
CA ARG A 33 -9.32 -7.95 -2.92
C ARG A 33 -10.06 -6.87 -2.15
N LEU A 34 -9.99 -6.88 -0.82
CA LEU A 34 -10.59 -5.84 0.02
C LEU A 34 -10.10 -4.46 -0.39
N PHE A 35 -8.78 -4.28 -0.57
CA PHE A 35 -8.18 -3.01 -1.00
C PHE A 35 -8.72 -2.54 -2.36
N VAL A 36 -8.75 -3.43 -3.35
CA VAL A 36 -9.24 -3.12 -4.70
C VAL A 36 -10.74 -2.81 -4.69
N ASP A 37 -11.54 -3.59 -3.96
CA ASP A 37 -12.99 -3.39 -3.85
C ASP A 37 -13.30 -2.05 -3.19
N GLN A 38 -12.58 -1.68 -2.12
CA GLN A 38 -12.72 -0.38 -1.47
C GLN A 38 -12.44 0.78 -2.44
N LEU A 39 -11.36 0.69 -3.23
CA LEU A 39 -11.03 1.70 -4.23
C LEU A 39 -12.13 1.85 -5.28
N LEU A 40 -12.55 0.75 -5.87
CA LEU A 40 -13.50 0.76 -6.99
C LEU A 40 -14.91 1.21 -6.58
N HIS A 41 -15.24 1.20 -5.28
CA HIS A 41 -16.49 1.71 -4.73
C HIS A 41 -16.40 3.15 -4.20
N MET A 42 -15.21 3.78 -4.20
CA MET A 42 -15.09 5.19 -3.82
C MET A 42 -15.92 6.08 -4.78
N PRO A 43 -16.78 7.00 -4.26
CA PRO A 43 -17.56 7.90 -5.12
C PRO A 43 -16.69 8.70 -6.09
N SER A 44 -15.50 9.13 -5.67
CA SER A 44 -14.54 9.85 -6.50
C SER A 44 -13.91 8.99 -7.61
N VAL A 45 -13.88 7.67 -7.45
CA VAL A 45 -13.35 6.72 -8.44
C VAL A 45 -14.45 6.26 -9.40
N LEU A 46 -15.70 6.18 -8.94
CA LEU A 46 -16.84 5.80 -9.79
C LEU A 46 -17.01 6.74 -11.00
N GLN A 47 -16.64 8.02 -10.88
CA GLN A 47 -16.67 8.95 -12.01
C GLN A 47 -15.71 8.58 -13.16
N PHE A 48 -14.73 7.69 -12.91
CA PHE A 48 -13.75 7.24 -13.90
C PHE A 48 -14.13 5.94 -14.60
N GLN A 49 -15.37 5.43 -14.44
CA GLN A 49 -15.78 4.13 -15.01
C GLN A 49 -15.65 4.05 -16.54
N THR A 50 -15.71 5.21 -17.22
CA THR A 50 -15.66 5.29 -18.70
C THR A 50 -14.55 6.22 -19.20
N ARG A 51 -13.55 6.53 -18.36
CA ARG A 51 -12.47 7.45 -18.72
C ARG A 51 -11.11 6.80 -18.50
N PRO A 52 -10.13 7.08 -19.36
CA PRO A 52 -8.74 6.72 -19.12
C PRO A 52 -8.25 7.37 -17.81
N VAL A 53 -7.52 6.62 -17.01
CA VAL A 53 -6.95 7.06 -15.74
C VAL A 53 -5.47 6.72 -15.71
N ARG A 54 -4.67 7.62 -15.19
CA ARG A 54 -3.31 7.35 -14.75
C ARG A 54 -3.32 7.15 -13.23
N LEU A 55 -2.87 6.00 -12.83
CA LEU A 55 -2.80 5.60 -11.43
C LEU A 55 -1.35 5.34 -11.03
N VAL A 56 -0.96 5.74 -9.83
CA VAL A 56 0.31 5.32 -9.21
C VAL A 56 0.05 4.53 -7.94
N ASP A 57 0.79 3.44 -7.78
CA ASP A 57 0.82 2.59 -6.57
C ASP A 57 2.20 2.71 -5.93
N LEU A 58 2.26 3.34 -4.75
CA LEU A 58 3.49 3.63 -4.01
C LEU A 58 3.78 2.49 -3.03
N GLY A 59 4.95 1.84 -3.20
CA GLY A 59 5.29 0.61 -2.52
C GLY A 59 4.54 -0.58 -3.12
N CYS A 60 4.58 -0.71 -4.44
CA CYS A 60 3.77 -1.71 -5.16
C CYS A 60 4.22 -3.16 -4.95
N GLY A 61 5.40 -3.39 -4.35
CA GLY A 61 5.97 -4.73 -4.15
C GLY A 61 5.99 -5.56 -5.44
N PRO A 62 5.54 -6.83 -5.40
CA PRO A 62 5.49 -7.72 -6.58
C PRO A 62 4.34 -7.40 -7.55
N GLY A 63 3.61 -6.29 -7.36
CA GLY A 63 2.68 -5.73 -8.33
C GLY A 63 1.26 -6.31 -8.31
N ASP A 64 0.86 -7.09 -7.31
CA ASP A 64 -0.44 -7.77 -7.29
C ASP A 64 -1.63 -6.78 -7.39
N ILE A 65 -1.60 -5.67 -6.64
CA ILE A 65 -2.65 -4.64 -6.70
C ILE A 65 -2.69 -4.01 -8.10
N CYS A 66 -1.53 -3.64 -8.66
CA CYS A 66 -1.44 -3.08 -10.01
C CYS A 66 -2.07 -4.01 -11.06
N LEU A 67 -1.76 -5.30 -11.01
CA LEU A 67 -2.25 -6.29 -11.98
C LEU A 67 -3.75 -6.56 -11.80
N ARG A 68 -4.26 -6.65 -10.57
CA ARG A 68 -5.70 -6.79 -10.29
C ARG A 68 -6.50 -5.60 -10.83
N LEU A 69 -6.00 -4.38 -10.63
CA LEU A 69 -6.63 -3.18 -11.17
C LEU A 69 -6.57 -3.13 -12.69
N ALA A 70 -5.43 -3.45 -13.30
CA ALA A 70 -5.29 -3.49 -14.75
C ALA A 70 -6.23 -4.53 -15.40
N TRP A 71 -6.50 -5.63 -14.71
CA TRP A 71 -7.46 -6.65 -15.18
C TRP A 71 -8.90 -6.13 -15.13
N GLN A 72 -9.28 -5.45 -14.03
CA GLN A 72 -10.64 -4.93 -13.84
C GLN A 72 -10.91 -3.64 -14.61
N ARG A 73 -9.85 -2.89 -14.93
CA ARG A 73 -9.91 -1.57 -15.59
C ARG A 73 -8.95 -1.54 -16.79
N PRO A 74 -9.36 -2.13 -17.93
CA PRO A 74 -8.49 -2.24 -19.10
C PRO A 74 -8.15 -0.90 -19.77
N ASP A 75 -8.86 0.15 -19.44
CA ASP A 75 -8.66 1.54 -19.90
C ASP A 75 -7.73 2.35 -18.98
N TRP A 76 -7.29 1.81 -17.85
CA TRP A 76 -6.38 2.49 -16.94
C TRP A 76 -4.91 2.20 -17.29
N THR A 77 -4.07 3.22 -17.10
CA THR A 77 -2.61 3.09 -17.13
C THR A 77 -2.09 3.15 -15.69
N ILE A 78 -1.30 2.17 -15.30
CA ILE A 78 -0.88 1.99 -13.93
C ILE A 78 0.64 2.05 -13.85
N GLN A 79 1.17 2.86 -12.94
CA GLN A 79 2.58 2.86 -12.58
C GLN A 79 2.75 2.34 -11.16
N GLY A 80 3.43 1.21 -11.01
CA GLY A 80 3.90 0.72 -9.72
C GLY A 80 5.27 1.31 -9.41
N VAL A 81 5.46 1.81 -8.20
CA VAL A 81 6.73 2.38 -7.73
C VAL A 81 7.18 1.62 -6.49
N ASP A 82 8.40 1.13 -6.48
CA ASP A 82 8.99 0.43 -5.35
C ASP A 82 10.51 0.64 -5.27
N ALA A 83 11.07 0.54 -4.07
CA ALA A 83 12.52 0.60 -3.83
C ALA A 83 13.19 -0.80 -3.82
N GLY A 84 12.40 -1.87 -3.87
CA GLY A 84 12.87 -3.26 -3.94
C GLY A 84 13.11 -3.69 -5.38
N ALA A 85 14.37 -3.79 -5.79
CA ALA A 85 14.72 -4.21 -7.16
C ALA A 85 14.28 -5.64 -7.48
N ASN A 86 14.30 -6.53 -6.48
CA ASN A 86 13.85 -7.91 -6.65
C ASN A 86 12.33 -8.00 -6.65
N MET A 87 11.63 -7.18 -5.85
CA MET A 87 10.17 -7.02 -5.91
C MET A 87 9.73 -6.60 -7.33
N LEU A 88 10.38 -5.59 -7.91
CA LEU A 88 10.04 -5.11 -9.25
C LEU A 88 10.32 -6.14 -10.35
N LYS A 89 11.39 -6.94 -10.23
CA LYS A 89 11.63 -8.06 -11.17
C LYS A 89 10.46 -9.06 -11.16
N SER A 90 9.96 -9.36 -9.97
CA SER A 90 8.78 -10.24 -9.79
C SER A 90 7.54 -9.62 -10.43
N ALA A 91 7.29 -8.34 -10.17
CA ALA A 91 6.17 -7.58 -10.73
C ALA A 91 6.20 -7.54 -12.26
N GLU A 92 7.36 -7.23 -12.86
CA GLU A 92 7.54 -7.21 -14.31
C GLU A 92 7.33 -8.60 -14.95
N ALA A 93 7.82 -9.67 -14.28
CA ALA A 93 7.62 -11.03 -14.76
C ALA A 93 6.12 -11.39 -14.76
N ALA A 94 5.41 -11.06 -13.69
CA ALA A 94 3.97 -11.28 -13.57
C ALA A 94 3.17 -10.48 -14.61
N ALA A 95 3.53 -9.22 -14.88
CA ALA A 95 2.88 -8.39 -15.90
C ALA A 95 3.08 -8.95 -17.32
N ARG A 96 4.28 -9.45 -17.60
CA ARG A 96 4.57 -10.12 -18.89
C ARG A 96 3.75 -11.39 -19.08
N LEU A 97 3.67 -12.23 -18.05
CA LEU A 97 2.89 -13.48 -18.08
C LEU A 97 1.40 -13.21 -18.34
N GLN A 98 0.88 -12.10 -17.82
CA GLN A 98 -0.52 -11.70 -17.99
C GLN A 98 -0.75 -10.77 -19.21
N SER A 99 0.28 -10.51 -20.02
CA SER A 99 0.21 -9.61 -21.19
C SER A 99 -0.26 -8.19 -20.84
N MET A 100 0.13 -7.69 -19.66
CA MET A 100 -0.28 -6.37 -19.14
C MET A 100 0.81 -5.30 -19.22
N ASN A 101 2.00 -5.65 -19.71
CA ASN A 101 3.16 -4.77 -19.81
C ASN A 101 3.02 -3.57 -20.76
N ASN A 102 1.92 -3.46 -21.47
CA ASN A 102 1.55 -2.29 -22.27
C ASN A 102 0.72 -1.24 -21.48
N ARG A 103 0.26 -1.57 -20.28
CA ARG A 103 -0.60 -0.72 -19.43
C ARG A 103 -0.13 -0.61 -18.00
N VAL A 104 0.73 -1.53 -17.57
CA VAL A 104 1.34 -1.53 -16.23
C VAL A 104 2.84 -1.38 -16.41
N GLU A 105 3.39 -0.31 -15.84
CA GLU A 105 4.82 -0.02 -15.81
C GLU A 105 5.30 -0.05 -14.37
N PHE A 106 6.48 -0.62 -14.13
CA PHE A 106 7.10 -0.63 -12.82
C PHE A 106 8.37 0.22 -12.83
N LYS A 107 8.52 1.06 -11.81
CA LYS A 107 9.63 2.01 -11.69
C LYS A 107 10.33 1.85 -10.35
N PHE A 108 11.65 1.66 -10.42
CA PHE A 108 12.49 1.70 -9.23
C PHE A 108 12.64 3.15 -8.74
N ALA A 109 12.22 3.41 -7.50
CA ALA A 109 12.41 4.70 -6.86
C ALA A 109 12.31 4.59 -5.34
N HIS A 110 13.16 5.35 -4.65
CA HIS A 110 13.00 5.66 -3.22
C HIS A 110 12.18 6.93 -3.05
N LEU A 111 11.16 6.90 -2.22
CA LEU A 111 10.36 8.09 -1.94
C LEU A 111 11.08 9.01 -0.93
N PRO A 112 11.01 10.35 -1.10
CA PRO A 112 10.45 11.05 -2.26
C PRO A 112 11.40 11.01 -3.46
N ASP A 113 10.87 10.83 -4.67
CA ASP A 113 11.66 10.86 -5.89
C ASP A 113 11.22 12.02 -6.80
N PRO A 114 12.06 13.05 -7.03
CA PRO A 114 11.71 14.19 -7.88
C PRO A 114 11.60 13.85 -9.37
N SER A 115 12.05 12.65 -9.80
CA SER A 115 11.93 12.20 -11.18
C SER A 115 10.53 11.62 -11.51
N LEU A 116 9.68 11.42 -10.49
CA LEU A 116 8.29 11.02 -10.69
C LEU A 116 7.46 12.22 -11.17
N PRO A 117 6.53 12.03 -12.13
CA PRO A 117 5.69 13.10 -12.66
C PRO A 117 4.84 13.74 -11.57
N GLN A 118 4.99 15.04 -11.35
CA GLN A 118 4.20 15.78 -10.36
C GLN A 118 2.82 16.15 -10.89
N GLN A 119 1.81 16.18 -10.01
CA GLN A 119 0.42 16.53 -10.32
C GLN A 119 -0.13 15.79 -11.55
N HIS A 120 0.20 14.51 -11.64
CA HIS A 120 0.02 13.73 -12.87
C HIS A 120 -1.05 12.65 -12.76
N TYR A 121 -1.20 12.05 -11.58
CA TYR A 121 -2.03 10.87 -11.39
C TYR A 121 -3.42 11.25 -10.87
N GLN A 122 -4.47 10.69 -11.48
CA GLN A 122 -5.86 10.85 -11.04
C GLN A 122 -6.19 9.96 -9.85
N ILE A 123 -5.40 8.92 -9.63
CA ILE A 123 -5.51 8.03 -8.46
C ILE A 123 -4.11 7.79 -7.89
N VAL A 124 -3.96 7.95 -6.59
CA VAL A 124 -2.73 7.64 -5.85
C VAL A 124 -3.03 6.61 -4.79
N LEU A 125 -2.33 5.49 -4.85
CA LEU A 125 -2.50 4.36 -3.94
C LEU A 125 -1.25 4.10 -3.12
N SER A 126 -1.44 3.49 -1.97
CA SER A 126 -0.40 2.80 -1.22
C SER A 126 -1.04 1.72 -0.35
N ASN A 127 -0.48 0.52 -0.38
CA ASN A 127 -0.92 -0.59 0.46
C ASN A 127 0.29 -1.22 1.16
N SER A 128 0.22 -1.29 2.49
CA SER A 128 1.27 -1.93 3.32
C SER A 128 2.68 -1.36 3.13
N LEU A 129 2.79 -0.02 2.99
CA LEU A 129 4.08 0.68 2.87
C LEU A 129 4.40 1.55 4.09
N LEU A 130 3.37 2.21 4.69
CA LEU A 130 3.60 3.26 5.66
C LEU A 130 4.35 2.77 6.91
N HIS A 131 4.12 1.52 7.32
CA HIS A 131 4.79 0.94 8.48
C HIS A 131 6.29 0.72 8.27
N HIS A 132 6.76 0.57 7.02
CA HIS A 132 8.18 0.48 6.68
C HIS A 132 8.89 1.83 6.73
N LEU A 133 8.17 2.94 6.58
CA LEU A 133 8.80 4.26 6.50
C LEU A 133 9.20 4.77 7.89
N PRO A 134 10.49 5.13 8.10
CA PRO A 134 10.94 5.75 9.34
C PRO A 134 10.23 7.10 9.61
N ASP A 135 10.03 7.89 8.55
CA ASP A 135 9.28 9.14 8.57
C ASP A 135 7.99 9.00 7.72
N PRO A 136 6.80 8.94 8.35
CA PRO A 136 5.54 8.79 7.62
C PRO A 136 5.22 9.98 6.73
N SER A 137 5.81 11.16 6.98
CA SER A 137 5.59 12.35 6.15
C SER A 137 6.05 12.16 4.71
N VAL A 138 7.00 11.26 4.47
CA VAL A 138 7.47 10.89 3.13
C VAL A 138 6.33 10.41 2.26
N LEU A 139 5.48 9.50 2.75
CA LEU A 139 4.33 9.02 1.99
C LEU A 139 3.31 10.13 1.73
N TRP A 140 2.90 10.85 2.77
CA TRP A 140 1.87 11.88 2.65
C TRP A 140 2.29 13.03 1.73
N ASN A 141 3.58 13.43 1.78
CA ASN A 141 4.12 14.44 0.87
C ASN A 141 4.22 13.91 -0.56
N SER A 142 4.62 12.66 -0.77
CA SER A 142 4.65 12.05 -2.11
C SER A 142 3.25 11.99 -2.73
N ILE A 143 2.23 11.62 -1.95
CA ILE A 143 0.83 11.63 -2.40
C ILE A 143 0.42 13.02 -2.90
N LYS A 144 0.70 14.09 -2.13
CA LYS A 144 0.39 15.46 -2.52
C LYS A 144 1.14 15.92 -3.78
N GLN A 145 2.40 15.54 -3.90
CA GLN A 145 3.23 15.94 -5.05
C GLN A 145 2.80 15.24 -6.34
N LEU A 146 2.44 13.97 -6.28
CA LEU A 146 2.19 13.14 -7.45
C LEU A 146 0.74 13.22 -7.93
N GLY A 147 -0.21 13.35 -7.01
CA GLY A 147 -1.63 13.44 -7.34
C GLY A 147 -1.99 14.73 -8.06
N ALA A 148 -2.78 14.61 -9.12
CA ALA A 148 -3.39 15.77 -9.77
C ALA A 148 -4.42 16.44 -8.85
N THR A 149 -4.79 17.67 -9.16
CA THR A 149 -5.91 18.35 -8.48
C THR A 149 -7.16 17.49 -8.51
N GLY A 150 -7.76 17.24 -7.35
CA GLY A 150 -8.93 16.37 -7.21
C GLY A 150 -8.62 14.88 -7.33
N ALA A 151 -7.35 14.46 -7.30
CA ALA A 151 -6.99 13.05 -7.35
C ALA A 151 -7.59 12.26 -6.19
N SER A 152 -8.10 11.08 -6.49
CA SER A 152 -8.53 10.12 -5.47
C SER A 152 -7.33 9.49 -4.79
N VAL A 153 -7.38 9.41 -3.48
CA VAL A 153 -6.32 8.83 -2.65
C VAL A 153 -6.86 7.67 -1.85
N GLN A 154 -6.14 6.55 -1.86
CA GLN A 154 -6.40 5.44 -0.95
C GLN A 154 -5.09 4.90 -0.39
N VAL A 155 -4.99 4.88 0.93
CA VAL A 155 -3.89 4.25 1.67
C VAL A 155 -4.48 3.24 2.64
N MET A 156 -4.00 2.01 2.62
CA MET A 156 -4.35 0.98 3.60
C MET A 156 -3.08 0.39 4.18
N ASP A 157 -3.09 0.15 5.48
CA ASP A 157 -1.96 -0.49 6.15
C ASP A 157 -2.41 -1.24 7.40
N LEU A 158 -1.48 -1.98 7.99
CA LEU A 158 -1.68 -2.66 9.26
C LEU A 158 -1.96 -1.65 10.38
N GLU A 159 -2.81 -2.04 11.33
CA GLU A 159 -2.99 -1.32 12.58
C GLU A 159 -2.19 -2.00 13.69
N ARG A 160 -1.36 -1.22 14.41
CA ARG A 160 -0.61 -1.75 15.55
C ARG A 160 -1.57 -2.25 16.63
N PRO A 161 -1.49 -3.54 17.01
CA PRO A 161 -2.31 -4.10 18.10
C PRO A 161 -1.93 -3.51 19.46
N ALA A 162 -2.78 -3.69 20.45
CA ALA A 162 -2.55 -3.12 21.79
C ALA A 162 -1.46 -3.86 22.57
N SER A 163 -1.14 -5.11 22.22
CA SER A 163 -0.13 -5.93 22.91
C SER A 163 0.53 -6.93 21.96
N GLU A 164 1.69 -7.46 22.38
CA GLU A 164 2.36 -8.55 21.63
C GLU A 164 1.51 -9.82 21.59
N ASP A 165 0.78 -10.15 22.65
CA ASP A 165 -0.16 -11.28 22.65
C ASP A 165 -1.23 -11.15 21.56
N GLN A 166 -1.72 -9.93 21.31
CA GLN A 166 -2.65 -9.70 20.21
C GLN A 166 -1.95 -9.80 18.84
N ALA A 167 -0.71 -9.35 18.72
CA ALA A 167 0.08 -9.53 17.51
C ALA A 167 0.28 -11.03 17.21
N ASP A 168 0.66 -11.82 18.23
CA ASP A 168 0.80 -13.27 18.08
C ASP A 168 -0.52 -13.95 17.65
N GLN A 169 -1.65 -13.55 18.24
CA GLN A 169 -2.97 -14.06 17.85
C GLN A 169 -3.30 -13.74 16.38
N LEU A 170 -2.94 -12.55 15.87
CA LEU A 170 -3.11 -12.20 14.47
C LEU A 170 -2.21 -13.04 13.57
N VAL A 171 -0.94 -13.25 13.95
CA VAL A 171 -0.02 -14.13 13.21
C VAL A 171 -0.56 -15.57 13.16
N GLN A 172 -1.02 -16.11 14.30
CA GLN A 172 -1.61 -17.44 14.33
C GLN A 172 -2.86 -17.55 13.44
N ARG A 173 -3.70 -16.54 13.42
CA ARG A 173 -4.95 -16.53 12.63
C ARG A 173 -4.70 -16.45 11.13
N TYR A 174 -3.76 -15.61 10.70
CA TYR A 174 -3.63 -15.23 9.29
C TYR A 174 -2.38 -15.81 8.61
N ALA A 175 -1.44 -16.31 9.37
CA ALA A 175 -0.19 -16.87 8.86
C ALA A 175 0.13 -18.26 9.44
N GLU A 176 -0.86 -19.00 9.99
CA GLU A 176 -0.64 -20.29 10.63
C GLU A 176 0.15 -21.28 9.76
N HIS A 177 -0.15 -21.31 8.46
CA HIS A 177 0.47 -22.21 7.49
C HIS A 177 1.58 -21.57 6.67
N ALA A 178 1.92 -20.29 6.92
CA ALA A 178 3.00 -19.60 6.22
C ALA A 178 4.37 -20.10 6.71
N PRO A 179 5.42 -19.96 5.89
CA PRO A 179 6.79 -20.16 6.33
C PRO A 179 7.14 -19.28 7.54
N ASP A 180 8.08 -19.75 8.40
CA ASP A 180 8.44 -19.03 9.64
C ASP A 180 8.98 -17.62 9.36
N VAL A 181 9.67 -17.41 8.25
CA VAL A 181 10.13 -16.08 7.83
C VAL A 181 8.96 -15.11 7.66
N LEU A 182 7.87 -15.52 7.00
CA LEU A 182 6.69 -14.67 6.82
C LEU A 182 5.90 -14.45 8.11
N LYS A 183 5.88 -15.43 9.03
CA LYS A 183 5.28 -15.23 10.36
C LYS A 183 6.04 -14.16 11.14
N GLN A 184 7.37 -14.23 11.08
CA GLN A 184 8.23 -13.26 11.76
C GLN A 184 8.10 -11.87 11.14
N ASP A 185 8.11 -11.79 9.80
CA ASP A 185 7.92 -10.52 9.08
C ASP A 185 6.56 -9.91 9.42
N PHE A 186 5.48 -10.70 9.39
CA PHE A 186 4.14 -10.21 9.76
C PHE A 186 4.08 -9.73 11.22
N PHE A 187 4.69 -10.45 12.16
CA PHE A 187 4.78 -10.02 13.55
C PHE A 187 5.54 -8.69 13.68
N ASN A 188 6.68 -8.54 12.99
CA ASN A 188 7.46 -7.31 12.98
C ASN A 188 6.67 -6.15 12.36
N SER A 189 5.99 -6.37 11.24
CA SER A 189 5.16 -5.36 10.58
C SER A 189 4.00 -4.89 11.47
N LEU A 190 3.37 -5.80 12.24
CA LEU A 190 2.37 -5.41 13.25
C LEU A 190 2.96 -4.53 14.34
N LYS A 191 4.21 -4.75 14.76
CA LYS A 191 4.91 -3.90 15.73
C LYS A 191 5.35 -2.57 15.15
N ALA A 192 5.69 -2.54 13.86
CA ALA A 192 6.08 -1.33 13.13
C ALA A 192 4.88 -0.49 12.67
N ALA A 193 3.69 -1.08 12.63
CA ALA A 193 2.46 -0.43 12.20
C ALA A 193 2.09 0.80 13.05
N TRP A 194 1.31 1.70 12.48
CA TRP A 194 0.77 2.87 13.15
C TRP A 194 -0.64 2.58 13.68
N THR A 195 -0.99 3.16 14.82
CA THR A 195 -2.37 3.12 15.32
C THR A 195 -3.27 4.05 14.52
N LEU A 196 -4.58 3.81 14.56
CA LEU A 196 -5.56 4.67 13.90
C LEU A 196 -5.41 6.15 14.29
N ASP A 197 -5.25 6.43 15.59
CA ASP A 197 -5.11 7.80 16.10
C ASP A 197 -3.82 8.48 15.60
N GLU A 198 -2.72 7.73 15.51
CA GLU A 198 -1.44 8.23 14.98
C GLU A 198 -1.59 8.57 13.49
N VAL A 199 -2.24 7.71 12.69
CA VAL A 199 -2.48 7.96 11.26
C VAL A 199 -3.39 9.17 11.06
N GLN A 200 -4.45 9.32 11.84
CA GLN A 200 -5.30 10.51 11.80
C GLN A 200 -4.51 11.79 12.10
N ALA A 201 -3.58 11.72 13.07
CA ALA A 201 -2.71 12.87 13.38
C ALA A 201 -1.74 13.18 12.23
N GLN A 202 -1.17 12.16 11.58
CA GLN A 202 -0.28 12.32 10.42
C GLN A 202 -1.00 12.96 9.23
N VAL A 203 -2.20 12.46 8.88
CA VAL A 203 -3.04 12.99 7.80
C VAL A 203 -3.35 14.46 8.03
N ARG A 204 -3.77 14.84 9.26
CA ARG A 204 -4.01 16.25 9.63
C ARG A 204 -2.74 17.09 9.55
N ALA A 205 -1.60 16.58 10.04
CA ALA A 205 -0.31 17.30 9.99
C ALA A 205 0.16 17.51 8.55
N ALA A 206 -0.15 16.59 7.63
CA ALA A 206 0.13 16.72 6.21
C ALA A 206 -0.82 17.71 5.49
N GLY A 207 -1.87 18.20 6.17
CA GLY A 207 -2.88 19.08 5.56
C GLY A 207 -3.76 18.35 4.55
N LEU A 208 -3.98 17.03 4.74
CA LEU A 208 -4.83 16.22 3.88
C LEU A 208 -6.23 16.05 4.49
N THR A 209 -7.25 16.02 3.64
CA THR A 209 -8.67 15.84 4.00
C THR A 209 -9.10 14.40 3.70
N LEU A 210 -8.39 13.42 4.31
CA LEU A 210 -8.72 12.00 4.15
C LEU A 210 -9.50 11.50 5.35
N GLU A 211 -10.54 10.71 5.10
CA GLU A 211 -11.24 9.94 6.12
C GLU A 211 -10.39 8.72 6.49
N VAL A 212 -10.10 8.57 7.78
CA VAL A 212 -9.30 7.45 8.30
C VAL A 212 -10.15 6.60 9.20
N GLN A 213 -10.33 5.33 8.84
CA GLN A 213 -11.18 4.39 9.57
C GLN A 213 -10.57 2.99 9.65
N ARG A 214 -10.99 2.22 10.66
CA ARG A 214 -10.66 0.79 10.74
C ARG A 214 -11.54 0.01 9.79
N ILE A 215 -10.94 -0.88 8.98
CA ILE A 215 -11.65 -1.65 7.96
C ILE A 215 -11.65 -3.16 8.25
N SER A 216 -10.75 -3.63 9.08
CA SER A 216 -10.70 -5.01 9.56
C SER A 216 -10.14 -5.08 10.98
N ASP A 217 -9.94 -6.27 11.50
CA ASP A 217 -9.34 -6.49 12.83
C ASP A 217 -7.83 -6.19 12.88
N ARG A 218 -7.21 -5.88 11.74
CA ARG A 218 -5.78 -5.59 11.61
C ARG A 218 -5.42 -4.50 10.60
N HIS A 219 -6.40 -3.87 9.95
CA HIS A 219 -6.13 -2.81 8.97
C HIS A 219 -6.94 -1.55 9.23
N TRP A 220 -6.31 -0.43 8.98
CA TRP A 220 -6.97 0.85 8.76
C TRP A 220 -6.90 1.23 7.28
N ILE A 221 -7.78 2.14 6.85
CA ILE A 221 -7.79 2.73 5.53
C ILE A 221 -7.96 4.25 5.64
N ALA A 222 -7.24 5.00 4.79
CA ALA A 222 -7.39 6.43 4.61
C ALA A 222 -7.82 6.70 3.16
N GLN A 223 -8.96 7.37 2.98
CA GLN A 223 -9.56 7.62 1.67
C GLN A 223 -10.03 9.07 1.54
N GLY A 224 -9.95 9.63 0.33
CA GLY A 224 -10.45 10.97 0.04
C GLY A 224 -9.98 11.49 -1.31
N GLN A 225 -10.00 12.81 -1.44
CA GLN A 225 -9.51 13.52 -2.63
C GLN A 225 -8.55 14.62 -2.22
N LEU A 226 -7.64 14.96 -3.13
CA LEU A 226 -6.76 16.12 -2.96
C LEU A 226 -7.53 17.41 -3.32
N ASP A 227 -7.42 18.41 -2.46
CA ASP A 227 -8.16 19.67 -2.59
C ASP A 227 -7.47 20.70 -3.50
N HIS A 228 -6.28 20.42 -4.07
CA HIS A 228 -5.44 21.33 -4.86
C HIS A 228 -5.22 20.86 -6.29
#